data_42a89006678a8f7211d3befac422231f
#
_entry.id   42a89006678a8f7211d3befac422231f
#
_cell.length_a   1.000
_cell.length_b   1.000
_cell.length_c   1.000
_cell.angle_alpha   90.00
_cell.angle_beta   90.00
_cell.angle_gamma   90.00
#
_symmetry.space_group_name_H-M   'P 1'
#
loop_
_entity.id
_entity.type
_entity.pdbx_description
1 polymer ?
#
loop_
_entity_poly.entity_id
_entity_poly.type
_entity_poly.pdbx_seq_one_letter_code
_entity_poly.pdbx_strand_id
1 'polypeptide(L)'
;MLFRSDFESNLLPGINRHLLGKDILMVATKRDLLPATLGNEKLSQFLLRRLKEEGILVQGIVVCGDLAAHARREDNASVDEVCAAIAHYRKERDVVVMGMANAGKSTLLNAICDGVDLTTSRHPGTTLDFNSIAMEGYQLYDTPGLTRMDSLLTHVDDGLLKTVIPLKPLKARGYQLKGNQTLSLGGLVRLDLIRCEQVSCVAYFSERLPLHRSKQEKADVLWAQHYDEILSPVIGEREHMKKFSYGHVQEHKLDVVIHGLGWFCIRGDVASVDVYVAQQGNVTFRKAMI
;
A
#
# COMPACT_ATOMS: atom_id res chain seq x y z
N MET A 1 11.07 7.54 1.06
CA MET A 1 10.28 6.29 0.97
C MET A 1 8.84 6.65 0.74
N LEU A 2 8.17 6.03 -0.22
CA LEU A 2 6.89 6.49 -0.74
C LEU A 2 5.81 5.45 -0.46
N PHE A 3 4.62 5.91 -0.07
CA PHE A 3 3.51 5.09 0.43
C PHE A 3 2.35 5.02 -0.56
N ARG A 4 1.66 3.88 -0.58
CA ARG A 4 0.44 3.60 -1.32
C ARG A 4 -0.63 3.06 -0.36
N SER A 5 -1.81 2.70 -0.85
CA SER A 5 -2.94 2.17 -0.08
C SER A 5 -2.62 0.98 0.84
N ASP A 6 -1.54 0.24 0.57
CA ASP A 6 -0.98 -0.72 1.51
C ASP A 6 0.50 -0.39 1.79
N PHE A 7 0.83 -0.22 3.04
CA PHE A 7 2.17 0.11 3.49
C PHE A 7 3.13 -1.08 3.31
N GLU A 8 2.64 -2.28 3.48
CA GLU A 8 3.42 -3.51 3.49
C GLU A 8 4.06 -3.79 2.13
N SER A 9 3.35 -3.55 1.03
CA SER A 9 3.92 -3.72 -0.31
C SER A 9 4.98 -2.69 -0.66
N ASN A 10 5.11 -1.63 0.12
CA ASN A 10 6.11 -0.58 -0.07
C ASN A 10 7.38 -0.78 0.78
N LEU A 11 7.42 -1.79 1.63
CA LEU A 11 8.60 -2.17 2.40
C LEU A 11 9.29 -3.38 1.77
N LEU A 12 10.57 -3.24 1.44
CA LEU A 12 11.37 -4.39 1.03
C LEU A 12 11.77 -5.21 2.26
N PRO A 13 11.59 -6.54 2.23
CA PRO A 13 12.09 -7.40 3.30
C PRO A 13 13.60 -7.20 3.53
N GLY A 14 13.99 -7.00 4.77
CA GLY A 14 15.40 -6.84 5.15
C GLY A 14 16.04 -5.51 4.76
N ILE A 15 15.30 -4.54 4.24
CA ILE A 15 15.84 -3.21 3.87
C ILE A 15 16.48 -2.49 5.07
N ASN A 16 16.03 -2.76 6.28
CA ASN A 16 16.60 -2.22 7.51
C ASN A 16 18.11 -2.45 7.61
N ARG A 17 18.64 -3.58 7.12
CA ARG A 17 20.08 -3.89 7.12
C ARG A 17 20.88 -2.94 6.26
N HIS A 18 20.30 -2.47 5.15
CA HIS A 18 20.95 -1.54 4.22
C HIS A 18 20.82 -0.08 4.65
N LEU A 19 19.87 0.22 5.56
CA LEU A 19 19.61 1.56 6.06
C LEU A 19 20.27 1.86 7.41
N LEU A 20 21.04 0.91 7.96
CA LEU A 20 21.77 1.10 9.22
C LEU A 20 22.70 2.31 9.14
N GLY A 21 22.60 3.20 10.12
CA GLY A 21 23.41 4.42 10.22
C GLY A 21 23.06 5.51 9.22
N LYS A 22 21.96 5.36 8.46
CA LYS A 22 21.44 6.40 7.57
C LYS A 22 20.37 7.22 8.27
N ASP A 23 20.35 8.53 8.03
CA ASP A 23 19.21 9.37 8.41
C ASP A 23 18.12 9.18 7.35
N ILE A 24 16.93 8.82 7.78
CA ILE A 24 15.82 8.47 6.91
C ILE A 24 14.68 9.46 7.12
N LEU A 25 14.32 10.17 6.05
CA LEU A 25 13.07 10.92 5.98
C LEU A 25 12.02 10.08 5.24
N MET A 26 10.90 9.79 5.91
CA MET A 26 9.77 9.13 5.29
C MET A 26 8.85 10.16 4.64
N VAL A 27 8.61 10.03 3.34
CA VAL A 27 7.61 10.82 2.61
C VAL A 27 6.44 9.91 2.24
N ALA A 28 5.30 10.11 2.87
CA ALA A 28 4.07 9.36 2.59
C ALA A 28 3.28 10.09 1.49
N THR A 29 3.35 9.58 0.28
CA THR A 29 2.63 10.12 -0.89
C THR A 29 1.23 9.52 -1.04
N LYS A 30 0.43 10.05 -1.94
CA LYS A 30 -0.91 9.54 -2.29
C LYS A 30 -1.86 9.48 -1.09
N ARG A 31 -1.72 10.42 -0.15
CA ARG A 31 -2.62 10.59 0.98
C ARG A 31 -4.07 10.83 0.53
N ASP A 32 -4.23 11.45 -0.61
CA ASP A 32 -5.50 11.71 -1.30
C ASP A 32 -6.26 10.42 -1.65
N LEU A 33 -5.58 9.29 -1.84
CA LEU A 33 -6.21 7.99 -2.11
C LEU A 33 -6.64 7.24 -0.84
N LEU A 34 -6.22 7.65 0.33
CA LEU A 34 -6.66 7.07 1.60
C LEU A 34 -8.03 7.63 2.03
N PRO A 35 -8.79 6.90 2.86
CA PRO A 35 -10.08 7.39 3.35
C PRO A 35 -9.96 8.78 3.98
N ALA A 36 -10.92 9.65 3.65
CA ALA A 36 -10.97 11.01 4.19
C ALA A 36 -11.08 11.07 5.71
N THR A 37 -11.66 10.03 6.32
CA THR A 37 -11.82 9.89 7.78
C THR A 37 -10.54 9.58 8.53
N LEU A 38 -9.46 9.22 7.81
CA LEU A 38 -8.14 9.00 8.40
C LEU A 38 -7.41 10.33 8.48
N GLY A 39 -7.18 10.87 9.68
CA GLY A 39 -6.37 12.08 9.90
C GLY A 39 -4.88 11.81 9.69
N ASN A 40 -4.11 12.84 9.32
CA ASN A 40 -2.67 12.72 9.07
C ASN A 40 -1.87 12.35 10.32
N GLU A 41 -2.28 12.82 11.49
CA GLU A 41 -1.66 12.43 12.76
C GLU A 41 -1.77 10.92 12.99
N LYS A 42 -2.98 10.36 12.86
CA LYS A 42 -3.22 8.91 13.02
C LYS A 42 -2.44 8.09 11.99
N LEU A 43 -2.36 8.59 10.75
CA LEU A 43 -1.55 7.96 9.69
C LEU A 43 -0.06 7.98 10.07
N SER A 44 0.46 9.11 10.53
CA SER A 44 1.87 9.24 10.94
C SER A 44 2.21 8.32 12.10
N GLN A 45 1.36 8.25 13.12
CA GLN A 45 1.52 7.33 14.24
C GLN A 45 1.49 5.86 13.79
N PHE A 46 0.61 5.52 12.87
CA PHE A 46 0.56 4.17 12.27
C PHE A 46 1.86 3.87 11.52
N LEU A 47 2.34 4.78 10.67
CA LEU A 47 3.57 4.61 9.91
C LEU A 47 4.79 4.45 10.82
N LEU A 48 4.92 5.29 11.86
CA LEU A 48 6.01 5.20 12.84
C LEU A 48 6.03 3.85 13.54
N ARG A 49 4.86 3.37 13.97
CA ARG A 49 4.74 2.05 14.60
C ARG A 49 5.19 0.93 13.65
N ARG A 50 4.67 0.93 12.41
CA ARG A 50 5.00 -0.10 11.43
C ARG A 50 6.47 -0.09 11.04
N LEU A 51 7.06 1.09 10.83
CA LEU A 51 8.50 1.22 10.56
C LEU A 51 9.35 0.69 11.71
N LYS A 52 8.96 1.01 12.96
CA LYS A 52 9.65 0.51 14.15
C LYS A 52 9.55 -1.02 14.27
N GLU A 53 8.40 -1.62 13.98
CA GLU A 53 8.21 -3.07 13.96
C GLU A 53 9.12 -3.76 12.92
N GLU A 54 9.41 -3.08 11.80
CA GLU A 54 10.34 -3.54 10.76
C GLU A 54 11.82 -3.17 11.05
N GLY A 55 12.09 -2.57 12.21
CA GLY A 55 13.45 -2.15 12.60
C GLY A 55 13.96 -0.93 11.82
N ILE A 56 13.09 -0.11 11.26
CA ILE A 56 13.44 1.10 10.52
C ILE A 56 13.16 2.32 11.40
N LEU A 57 14.22 3.06 11.74
CA LEU A 57 14.13 4.31 12.48
C LEU A 57 14.16 5.47 11.50
N VAL A 58 13.13 6.31 11.54
CA VAL A 58 13.02 7.52 10.71
C VAL A 58 13.22 8.76 11.57
N GLN A 59 13.85 9.78 10.99
CA GLN A 59 14.06 11.09 11.64
C GLN A 59 12.80 11.96 11.56
N GLY A 60 11.98 11.77 10.53
CA GLY A 60 10.74 12.50 10.34
C GLY A 60 9.81 11.81 9.35
N ILE A 61 8.54 12.21 9.39
CA ILE A 61 7.52 11.79 8.42
C ILE A 61 6.86 13.04 7.84
N VAL A 62 6.78 13.10 6.51
CA VAL A 62 6.02 14.11 5.79
C VAL A 62 4.90 13.42 5.03
N VAL A 63 3.67 13.89 5.18
CA VAL A 63 2.48 13.32 4.52
C VAL A 63 2.03 14.21 3.39
N CYS A 64 2.12 13.72 2.15
CA CYS A 64 1.78 14.44 0.92
C CYS A 64 0.59 13.78 0.23
N GLY A 65 -0.29 14.59 -0.35
CA GLY A 65 -1.34 14.17 -1.28
C GLY A 65 -0.85 14.10 -2.74
N ASP A 66 -1.77 14.34 -3.65
CA ASP A 66 -1.44 14.56 -5.06
C ASP A 66 -0.75 15.93 -5.23
N LEU A 67 0.53 15.90 -5.48
CA LEU A 67 1.34 17.12 -5.65
C LEU A 67 1.08 17.82 -7.01
N ALA A 68 0.46 17.12 -7.96
CA ALA A 68 0.07 17.67 -9.25
C ALA A 68 -1.32 18.31 -9.24
N ALA A 69 -2.15 18.03 -8.25
CA ALA A 69 -3.51 18.57 -8.16
C ALA A 69 -3.52 19.99 -7.62
N HIS A 70 -4.26 20.87 -8.28
CA HIS A 70 -4.45 22.26 -7.83
C HIS A 70 -5.33 22.36 -6.56
N ALA A 71 -6.09 21.31 -6.20
CA ALA A 71 -6.91 21.26 -5.01
C ALA A 71 -6.19 20.48 -3.89
N ARG A 72 -5.38 21.16 -3.11
CA ARG A 72 -4.75 20.57 -1.92
C ARG A 72 -5.75 20.50 -0.78
N ARG A 73 -5.68 19.40 0.00
CA ARG A 73 -6.25 19.40 1.34
C ARG A 73 -5.29 20.20 2.24
N GLU A 74 -5.83 21.06 3.06
CA GLU A 74 -5.04 21.96 3.95
C GLU A 74 -4.09 21.20 4.90
N ASP A 75 -4.40 19.94 5.19
CA ASP A 75 -3.63 19.07 6.09
C ASP A 75 -2.50 18.26 5.41
N ASN A 76 -2.34 18.37 4.07
CA ASN A 76 -1.26 17.70 3.34
C ASN A 76 -0.08 18.65 3.10
N ALA A 77 1.13 18.12 3.32
CA ALA A 77 2.34 18.88 3.08
C ALA A 77 2.47 19.34 1.62
N SER A 78 2.96 20.53 1.45
CA SER A 78 3.33 21.12 0.16
C SER A 78 4.69 20.60 -0.32
N VAL A 79 5.04 20.88 -1.58
CA VAL A 79 6.39 20.62 -2.10
C VAL A 79 7.43 21.37 -1.28
N ASP A 80 7.16 22.65 -0.93
CA ASP A 80 8.07 23.47 -0.13
C ASP A 80 8.33 22.88 1.26
N GLU A 81 7.29 22.32 1.89
CA GLU A 81 7.44 21.63 3.18
C GLU A 81 8.25 20.35 3.06
N VAL A 82 8.13 19.60 1.96
CA VAL A 82 9.01 18.46 1.67
C VAL A 82 10.45 18.92 1.49
N CYS A 83 10.68 19.99 0.70
CA CYS A 83 12.00 20.56 0.49
C CYS A 83 12.61 21.07 1.81
N ALA A 84 11.82 21.75 2.64
CA ALA A 84 12.25 22.22 3.96
C ALA A 84 12.63 21.04 4.89
N ALA A 85 11.85 19.96 4.89
CA ALA A 85 12.17 18.75 5.63
C ALA A 85 13.46 18.09 5.11
N ILE A 86 13.64 17.99 3.80
CA ILE A 86 14.90 17.50 3.21
C ILE A 86 16.08 18.37 3.67
N ALA A 87 15.99 19.68 3.55
CA ALA A 87 17.03 20.62 3.97
C ALA A 87 17.38 20.46 5.46
N HIS A 88 16.37 20.29 6.31
CA HIS A 88 16.56 20.10 7.74
C HIS A 88 17.27 18.78 8.09
N TYR A 89 16.83 17.66 7.49
CA TYR A 89 17.32 16.33 7.87
C TYR A 89 18.58 15.89 7.14
N ARG A 90 18.92 16.45 5.95
CA ARG A 90 20.12 16.06 5.20
C ARG A 90 21.43 16.43 5.87
N LYS A 91 21.48 17.44 6.71
CA LYS A 91 22.69 17.86 7.46
C LYS A 91 23.92 17.97 6.54
N GLU A 92 23.84 18.76 5.48
CA GLU A 92 24.89 18.99 4.46
C GLU A 92 25.28 17.75 3.62
N ARG A 93 24.56 16.65 3.73
CA ARG A 93 24.78 15.44 2.93
C ARG A 93 23.94 15.45 1.66
N ASP A 94 24.36 14.65 0.71
CA ASP A 94 23.57 14.32 -0.47
C ASP A 94 22.34 13.48 -0.09
N VAL A 95 21.36 13.46 -0.98
CA VAL A 95 20.07 12.82 -0.76
C VAL A 95 19.85 11.71 -1.77
N VAL A 96 19.51 10.51 -1.29
CA VAL A 96 19.09 9.39 -2.13
C VAL A 96 17.59 9.19 -1.99
N VAL A 97 16.88 9.25 -3.11
CA VAL A 97 15.42 9.01 -3.15
C VAL A 97 15.15 7.60 -3.62
N MET A 98 14.47 6.83 -2.79
CA MET A 98 14.11 5.45 -3.08
C MET A 98 12.63 5.18 -2.78
N GLY A 99 12.04 4.30 -3.56
CA GLY A 99 10.64 3.91 -3.40
C GLY A 99 10.23 2.83 -4.37
N MET A 100 9.08 2.23 -4.10
CA MET A 100 8.50 1.20 -4.96
C MET A 100 8.02 1.80 -6.28
N ALA A 101 7.97 0.98 -7.33
CA ALA A 101 7.35 1.34 -8.58
C ALA A 101 5.91 1.83 -8.34
N ASN A 102 5.50 2.87 -9.05
CA ASN A 102 4.19 3.51 -8.90
C ASN A 102 3.88 4.11 -7.51
N ALA A 103 4.85 4.25 -6.62
CA ALA A 103 4.65 4.90 -5.33
C ALA A 103 4.57 6.44 -5.40
N GLY A 104 4.75 7.04 -6.58
CA GLY A 104 4.72 8.49 -6.78
C GLY A 104 6.08 9.18 -6.71
N LYS A 105 7.18 8.40 -6.77
CA LYS A 105 8.55 8.91 -6.71
C LYS A 105 8.83 9.95 -7.81
N SER A 106 8.58 9.59 -9.07
CA SER A 106 8.79 10.51 -10.20
C SER A 106 7.90 11.76 -10.13
N THR A 107 6.66 11.62 -9.67
CA THR A 107 5.77 12.78 -9.47
C THR A 107 6.32 13.73 -8.40
N LEU A 108 6.82 13.18 -7.28
CA LEU A 108 7.45 13.97 -6.23
C LEU A 108 8.72 14.66 -6.73
N LEU A 109 9.58 13.94 -7.44
CA LEU A 109 10.83 14.49 -7.97
C LEU A 109 10.56 15.59 -9.00
N ASN A 110 9.63 15.38 -9.92
CA ASN A 110 9.24 16.39 -10.87
C ASN A 110 8.73 17.65 -10.17
N ALA A 111 7.93 17.49 -9.11
CA ALA A 111 7.42 18.63 -8.35
C ALA A 111 8.52 19.36 -7.54
N ILE A 112 9.52 18.65 -7.02
CA ILE A 112 10.68 19.25 -6.33
C ILE A 112 11.59 19.95 -7.32
N CYS A 113 11.76 19.41 -8.53
CA CYS A 113 12.65 19.90 -9.55
C CYS A 113 11.96 20.86 -10.54
N ASP A 114 10.69 21.23 -10.32
CA ASP A 114 9.97 22.18 -11.14
C ASP A 114 10.66 23.55 -11.07
N GLY A 115 11.20 23.99 -12.24
CA GLY A 115 12.01 25.21 -12.34
C GLY A 115 13.52 25.04 -12.12
N VAL A 116 14.01 23.82 -11.88
CA VAL A 116 15.45 23.52 -11.86
C VAL A 116 15.87 23.00 -13.24
N ASP A 117 16.88 23.62 -13.85
CA ASP A 117 17.52 23.08 -15.07
C ASP A 117 18.12 21.69 -14.75
N LEU A 118 17.39 20.65 -15.15
CA LEU A 118 17.78 19.26 -14.89
C LEU A 118 18.98 18.88 -15.77
N THR A 119 20.18 19.13 -15.28
CA THR A 119 21.40 18.48 -15.81
C THR A 119 21.44 17.06 -15.28
N THR A 120 20.77 16.15 -15.96
CA THR A 120 20.86 14.72 -15.65
C THR A 120 22.20 14.19 -16.15
N SER A 121 23.14 13.97 -15.26
CA SER A 121 24.34 13.21 -15.59
C SER A 121 24.08 11.73 -15.33
N ARG A 122 24.04 10.93 -16.41
CA ARG A 122 24.18 9.47 -16.30
C ARG A 122 25.62 9.14 -15.99
N HIS A 123 25.89 8.48 -14.89
CA HIS A 123 27.22 7.97 -14.60
C HIS A 123 27.34 6.57 -15.24
N PRO A 124 28.08 6.41 -16.38
CA PRO A 124 28.31 5.11 -16.96
C PRO A 124 29.29 4.33 -16.07
N GLY A 125 28.94 3.10 -15.73
CA GLY A 125 29.86 2.18 -15.05
C GLY A 125 29.47 1.68 -13.67
N THR A 126 28.33 2.11 -13.11
CA THR A 126 27.73 1.48 -11.95
C THR A 126 26.59 0.55 -12.38
N THR A 127 26.50 -0.62 -11.78
CA THR A 127 25.44 -1.63 -12.05
C THR A 127 24.01 -1.13 -11.73
N LEU A 128 23.87 0.09 -11.27
CA LEU A 128 22.63 0.79 -10.98
C LEU A 128 22.68 2.14 -11.70
N ASP A 129 21.77 2.35 -12.65
CA ASP A 129 21.57 3.65 -13.31
C ASP A 129 20.94 4.63 -12.31
N PHE A 130 21.79 5.40 -11.61
CA PHE A 130 21.33 6.53 -10.81
C PHE A 130 21.26 7.77 -11.70
N ASN A 131 20.13 8.44 -11.68
CA ASN A 131 20.04 9.80 -12.19
C ASN A 131 20.42 10.76 -11.05
N SER A 132 21.46 11.56 -11.23
CA SER A 132 21.81 12.62 -10.29
C SER A 132 21.22 13.94 -10.75
N ILE A 133 20.64 14.68 -9.82
CA ILE A 133 20.04 16.00 -10.03
C ILE A 133 20.80 16.96 -9.12
N ALA A 134 21.41 18.01 -9.73
CA ALA A 134 22.05 19.05 -8.97
C ALA A 134 21.02 19.95 -8.32
N MET A 135 21.06 20.06 -7.00
CA MET A 135 20.23 20.93 -6.17
C MET A 135 21.10 22.04 -5.56
N GLU A 136 20.50 23.04 -4.96
CA GLU A 136 21.25 24.09 -4.28
C GLU A 136 21.97 23.51 -3.04
N GLY A 137 23.29 23.34 -3.19
CA GLY A 137 24.19 22.87 -2.12
C GLY A 137 24.17 21.34 -1.84
N TYR A 138 23.60 20.50 -2.73
CA TYR A 138 23.67 19.04 -2.62
C TYR A 138 23.32 18.35 -3.94
N GLN A 139 23.62 17.05 -4.01
CA GLN A 139 23.15 16.18 -5.09
C GLN A 139 21.96 15.36 -4.61
N LEU A 140 20.95 15.25 -5.46
CA LEU A 140 19.82 14.36 -5.26
C LEU A 140 19.94 13.19 -6.23
N TYR A 141 20.01 11.97 -5.71
CA TYR A 141 20.14 10.74 -6.50
C TYR A 141 18.79 10.04 -6.59
N ASP A 142 18.28 9.92 -7.81
CA ASP A 142 17.06 9.15 -8.10
C ASP A 142 17.42 7.69 -8.37
N THR A 143 16.87 6.77 -7.56
CA THR A 143 17.04 5.33 -7.77
C THR A 143 15.95 4.77 -8.67
N PRO A 144 16.21 3.71 -9.45
CA PRO A 144 15.16 2.98 -10.14
C PRO A 144 14.05 2.57 -9.17
N GLY A 145 12.80 2.56 -9.66
CA GLY A 145 11.69 2.08 -8.86
C GLY A 145 11.86 0.61 -8.47
N LEU A 146 11.76 0.33 -7.19
CA LEU A 146 11.86 -1.03 -6.67
C LEU A 146 10.55 -1.78 -6.95
N THR A 147 10.63 -3.09 -7.21
CA THR A 147 9.45 -3.96 -7.39
C THR A 147 9.47 -5.09 -6.39
N ARG A 148 8.27 -5.47 -5.91
CA ARG A 148 8.11 -6.65 -5.05
C ARG A 148 7.36 -7.73 -5.80
N MET A 149 7.97 -8.89 -5.93
CA MET A 149 7.37 -10.03 -6.65
C MET A 149 6.19 -10.67 -5.91
N ASP A 150 6.01 -10.36 -4.62
CA ASP A 150 4.89 -10.81 -3.80
C ASP A 150 3.72 -9.78 -3.72
N SER A 151 3.75 -8.76 -4.57
CA SER A 151 2.64 -7.84 -4.78
C SER A 151 1.82 -8.27 -5.98
N LEU A 152 0.50 -8.39 -5.83
CA LEU A 152 -0.38 -8.74 -6.96
C LEU A 152 -0.26 -7.75 -8.13
N LEU A 153 0.10 -6.50 -7.87
CA LEU A 153 0.30 -5.49 -8.92
C LEU A 153 1.42 -5.81 -9.91
N THR A 154 2.37 -6.64 -9.52
CA THR A 154 3.50 -7.04 -10.39
C THR A 154 3.09 -8.11 -11.41
N HIS A 155 1.93 -8.75 -11.19
CA HIS A 155 1.45 -9.90 -11.96
C HIS A 155 0.16 -9.61 -12.73
N VAL A 156 -0.23 -8.35 -12.82
CA VAL A 156 -1.40 -7.89 -13.58
C VAL A 156 -0.97 -7.19 -14.87
N ASP A 157 -1.76 -7.36 -15.92
CA ASP A 157 -1.60 -6.59 -17.15
C ASP A 157 -2.07 -5.14 -16.99
N ASP A 158 -1.80 -4.30 -17.98
CA ASP A 158 -2.13 -2.87 -17.96
C ASP A 158 -3.65 -2.62 -17.85
N GLY A 159 -4.48 -3.51 -18.38
CA GLY A 159 -5.94 -3.43 -18.31
C GLY A 159 -6.43 -3.65 -16.89
N LEU A 160 -5.99 -4.74 -16.29
CA LEU A 160 -6.33 -5.07 -14.90
C LEU A 160 -5.70 -4.07 -13.91
N LEU A 161 -4.50 -3.57 -14.20
CA LEU A 161 -3.83 -2.56 -13.38
C LEU A 161 -4.71 -1.31 -13.18
N LYS A 162 -5.40 -0.84 -14.23
CA LYS A 162 -6.34 0.28 -14.15
C LYS A 162 -7.56 -0.01 -13.27
N THR A 163 -7.94 -1.26 -13.11
CA THR A 163 -9.07 -1.70 -12.27
C THR A 163 -8.66 -1.80 -10.80
N VAL A 164 -7.49 -2.36 -10.52
CA VAL A 164 -7.03 -2.61 -9.15
C VAL A 164 -6.45 -1.37 -8.47
N ILE A 165 -5.84 -0.46 -9.25
CA ILE A 165 -5.30 0.80 -8.71
C ILE A 165 -6.44 1.79 -8.47
N PRO A 166 -6.63 2.28 -7.23
CA PRO A 166 -7.59 3.34 -6.99
C PRO A 166 -7.11 4.65 -7.65
N LEU A 167 -8.02 5.32 -8.35
CA LEU A 167 -7.83 6.65 -8.94
C LEU A 167 -8.54 7.74 -8.14
N LYS A 168 -9.35 7.36 -7.15
CA LYS A 168 -10.11 8.23 -6.25
C LYS A 168 -9.92 7.77 -4.82
N PRO A 169 -10.22 8.62 -3.82
CA PRO A 169 -10.17 8.24 -2.42
C PRO A 169 -10.93 6.93 -2.17
N LEU A 170 -10.29 6.01 -1.46
CA LEU A 170 -10.90 4.73 -1.10
C LEU A 170 -12.12 4.97 -0.21
N LYS A 171 -13.26 4.44 -0.64
CA LYS A 171 -14.49 4.46 0.13
C LYS A 171 -14.64 3.20 0.96
N ALA A 172 -15.09 3.38 2.19
CA ALA A 172 -15.43 2.30 3.10
C ALA A 172 -16.64 1.52 2.58
N ARG A 173 -16.49 0.22 2.29
CA ARG A 173 -17.59 -0.70 1.99
C ARG A 173 -17.83 -1.58 3.22
N GLY A 174 -18.85 -1.26 4.01
CA GLY A 174 -19.14 -1.89 5.29
C GLY A 174 -20.09 -3.08 5.18
N TYR A 175 -19.80 -4.15 5.92
CA TYR A 175 -20.61 -5.36 6.02
C TYR A 175 -20.82 -5.74 7.48
N GLN A 176 -22.07 -6.03 7.85
CA GLN A 176 -22.41 -6.65 9.13
C GLN A 176 -22.58 -8.15 8.89
N LEU A 177 -21.82 -8.96 9.61
CA LEU A 177 -21.64 -10.38 9.33
C LEU A 177 -22.02 -11.21 10.56
N LYS A 178 -22.68 -12.36 10.31
CA LYS A 178 -23.03 -13.36 11.31
C LYS A 178 -22.93 -14.76 10.72
N GLY A 179 -22.44 -15.73 11.51
CA GLY A 179 -22.20 -17.11 11.06
C GLY A 179 -20.97 -17.22 10.17
N ASN A 180 -20.92 -18.18 9.29
CA ASN A 180 -19.83 -18.36 8.34
C ASN A 180 -20.10 -17.50 7.09
N GLN A 181 -19.22 -16.58 6.79
CA GLN A 181 -19.37 -15.63 5.71
C GLN A 181 -18.11 -15.58 4.84
N THR A 182 -18.32 -15.35 3.55
CA THR A 182 -17.25 -15.12 2.57
C THR A 182 -17.44 -13.76 1.92
N LEU A 183 -16.33 -13.02 1.78
CA LEU A 183 -16.22 -11.85 0.94
C LEU A 183 -15.24 -12.18 -0.20
N SER A 184 -15.72 -12.09 -1.44
CA SER A 184 -14.93 -12.39 -2.65
C SER A 184 -14.67 -11.08 -3.39
N LEU A 185 -13.41 -10.70 -3.57
CA LEU A 185 -12.98 -9.53 -4.33
C LEU A 185 -12.62 -9.99 -5.75
N GLY A 186 -13.60 -10.01 -6.64
CA GLY A 186 -13.48 -10.73 -7.90
C GLY A 186 -13.07 -12.19 -7.65
N GLY A 187 -12.28 -12.76 -8.54
CA GLY A 187 -11.55 -14.00 -8.34
C GLY A 187 -10.10 -13.80 -7.84
N LEU A 188 -9.76 -12.58 -7.38
CA LEU A 188 -8.42 -12.24 -6.89
C LEU A 188 -8.22 -12.64 -5.43
N VAL A 189 -9.26 -12.47 -4.60
CA VAL A 189 -9.20 -12.68 -3.16
C VAL A 189 -10.50 -13.31 -2.66
N ARG A 190 -10.38 -14.35 -1.85
CA ARG A 190 -11.46 -14.91 -1.06
C ARG A 190 -11.11 -14.74 0.42
N LEU A 191 -11.96 -14.07 1.16
CA LEU A 191 -11.87 -13.89 2.60
C LEU A 191 -13.00 -14.68 3.27
N ASP A 192 -12.67 -15.75 3.99
CA ASP A 192 -13.60 -16.55 4.80
C ASP A 192 -13.51 -16.12 6.25
N LEU A 193 -14.64 -15.77 6.83
CA LEU A 193 -14.81 -15.41 8.23
C LEU A 193 -15.66 -16.48 8.91
N ILE A 194 -15.07 -17.19 9.86
CA ILE A 194 -15.64 -18.41 10.46
C ILE A 194 -16.22 -18.09 11.83
N ARG A 195 -17.47 -18.50 12.05
CA ARG A 195 -18.23 -18.32 13.29
C ARG A 195 -18.23 -16.87 13.78
N CYS A 196 -18.71 -15.97 12.91
CA CYS A 196 -18.96 -14.58 13.29
C CYS A 196 -20.15 -14.50 14.23
N GLU A 197 -20.01 -13.85 15.38
CA GLU A 197 -21.15 -13.54 16.24
C GLU A 197 -21.82 -12.22 15.83
N GLN A 198 -21.13 -11.12 15.99
CA GLN A 198 -21.50 -9.78 15.54
C GLN A 198 -20.24 -9.09 15.00
N VAL A 199 -20.00 -9.23 13.71
CA VAL A 199 -18.77 -8.76 13.08
C VAL A 199 -19.04 -7.64 12.09
N SER A 200 -18.31 -6.56 12.26
CA SER A 200 -18.21 -5.50 11.24
C SER A 200 -16.95 -5.74 10.42
N CYS A 201 -17.10 -5.89 9.12
CA CYS A 201 -15.99 -5.94 8.18
C CYS A 201 -16.08 -4.78 7.22
N VAL A 202 -15.04 -3.96 7.12
CA VAL A 202 -14.97 -2.82 6.21
C VAL A 202 -13.87 -3.08 5.18
N ALA A 203 -14.23 -3.02 3.91
CA ALA A 203 -13.33 -3.24 2.80
C ALA A 203 -12.88 -1.91 2.18
N TYR A 204 -11.57 -1.76 1.98
CA TYR A 204 -10.91 -0.59 1.39
C TYR A 204 -10.11 -1.02 0.15
N PHE A 205 -10.79 -1.11 -0.97
CA PHE A 205 -10.24 -1.48 -2.28
C PHE A 205 -10.76 -0.53 -3.35
N SER A 206 -10.16 -0.56 -4.53
CA SER A 206 -10.65 0.18 -5.70
C SER A 206 -12.15 -0.06 -5.90
N GLU A 207 -12.91 1.00 -6.15
CA GLU A 207 -14.36 0.91 -6.43
C GLU A 207 -14.67 0.07 -7.67
N ARG A 208 -13.71 -0.06 -8.58
CA ARG A 208 -13.84 -0.84 -9.80
C ARG A 208 -13.76 -2.35 -9.57
N LEU A 209 -13.26 -2.77 -8.40
CA LEU A 209 -13.21 -4.18 -8.04
C LEU A 209 -14.55 -4.63 -7.47
N PRO A 210 -15.23 -5.61 -8.09
CA PRO A 210 -16.46 -6.17 -7.56
C PRO A 210 -16.19 -6.90 -6.25
N LEU A 211 -17.06 -6.71 -5.28
CA LEU A 211 -17.00 -7.37 -3.98
C LEU A 211 -18.32 -8.09 -3.72
N HIS A 212 -18.27 -9.42 -3.73
CA HIS A 212 -19.41 -10.29 -3.48
C HIS A 212 -19.41 -10.78 -2.03
N ARG A 213 -20.57 -10.74 -1.40
CA ARG A 213 -20.79 -11.36 -0.09
C ARG A 213 -21.68 -12.59 -0.24
N SER A 214 -21.30 -13.68 0.39
CA SER A 214 -22.10 -14.91 0.44
C SER A 214 -21.92 -15.65 1.78
N LYS A 215 -22.79 -16.62 2.06
CA LYS A 215 -22.49 -17.66 3.04
C LYS A 215 -21.35 -18.53 2.49
N GLN A 216 -20.50 -19.06 3.35
CA GLN A 216 -19.35 -19.87 2.95
C GLN A 216 -19.73 -21.03 2.02
N GLU A 217 -20.79 -21.77 2.35
CA GLU A 217 -21.28 -22.89 1.53
C GLU A 217 -21.63 -22.48 0.09
N LYS A 218 -22.25 -21.29 -0.09
CA LYS A 218 -22.53 -20.74 -1.40
C LYS A 218 -21.26 -20.24 -2.11
N ALA A 219 -20.29 -19.73 -1.35
CA ALA A 219 -19.02 -19.30 -1.89
C ALA A 219 -18.26 -20.49 -2.49
N ASP A 220 -18.28 -21.65 -1.86
CA ASP A 220 -17.61 -22.86 -2.38
C ASP A 220 -18.16 -23.23 -3.76
N VAL A 221 -19.48 -23.19 -3.95
CA VAL A 221 -20.10 -23.42 -5.25
C VAL A 221 -19.73 -22.33 -6.26
N LEU A 222 -19.82 -21.05 -5.85
CA LEU A 222 -19.50 -19.91 -6.70
C LEU A 222 -18.03 -19.98 -7.21
N TRP A 223 -17.10 -20.28 -6.32
CA TRP A 223 -15.68 -20.41 -6.67
C TRP A 223 -15.39 -21.66 -7.51
N ALA A 224 -16.18 -22.74 -7.34
CA ALA A 224 -16.03 -23.97 -8.15
C ALA A 224 -16.57 -23.82 -9.56
N GLN A 225 -17.69 -23.10 -9.74
CA GLN A 225 -18.46 -23.11 -10.99
C GLN A 225 -18.36 -21.82 -11.79
N HIS A 226 -18.06 -20.67 -11.15
CA HIS A 226 -18.15 -19.34 -11.76
C HIS A 226 -16.86 -18.51 -11.56
N TYR A 227 -15.72 -19.19 -11.43
CA TYR A 227 -14.40 -18.54 -11.43
C TYR A 227 -14.14 -18.00 -12.84
N ASP A 228 -13.66 -16.74 -12.93
CA ASP A 228 -13.47 -15.98 -14.17
C ASP A 228 -14.76 -15.61 -14.93
N GLU A 229 -15.92 -15.88 -14.37
CA GLU A 229 -17.21 -15.41 -14.88
C GLU A 229 -17.78 -14.32 -13.94
N ILE A 230 -18.55 -14.73 -12.93
CA ILE A 230 -19.09 -13.84 -11.90
C ILE A 230 -17.95 -13.31 -11.00
N LEU A 231 -16.94 -14.16 -10.75
CA LEU A 231 -15.75 -13.80 -10.00
C LEU A 231 -14.64 -13.28 -10.94
N SER A 232 -14.89 -12.16 -11.60
CA SER A 232 -13.92 -11.45 -12.43
C SER A 232 -13.54 -10.11 -11.77
N PRO A 233 -12.29 -9.62 -11.90
CA PRO A 233 -11.15 -10.21 -12.60
C PRO A 233 -10.46 -11.33 -11.82
N VAL A 234 -9.61 -12.11 -12.50
CA VAL A 234 -8.81 -13.21 -11.96
C VAL A 234 -7.33 -13.03 -12.27
N ILE A 235 -6.46 -13.71 -11.51
CA ILE A 235 -5.02 -13.84 -11.79
C ILE A 235 -4.66 -15.32 -11.59
N GLY A 236 -4.32 -15.99 -12.68
CA GLY A 236 -3.98 -17.40 -12.67
C GLY A 236 -5.18 -18.31 -12.40
N GLU A 237 -4.90 -19.55 -12.05
CA GLU A 237 -5.89 -20.59 -11.82
C GLU A 237 -6.29 -20.67 -10.34
N ARG A 238 -7.55 -21.00 -10.10
CA ARG A 238 -8.13 -21.12 -8.75
C ARG A 238 -7.35 -22.13 -7.88
N GLU A 239 -6.92 -23.23 -8.46
CA GLU A 239 -6.22 -24.33 -7.81
C GLU A 239 -4.85 -23.92 -7.24
N HIS A 240 -4.27 -22.85 -7.78
CA HIS A 240 -2.96 -22.34 -7.38
C HIS A 240 -3.04 -21.20 -6.35
N MET A 241 -4.21 -20.93 -5.77
CA MET A 241 -4.32 -19.91 -4.72
C MET A 241 -3.61 -20.33 -3.44
N LYS A 242 -2.90 -19.38 -2.82
CA LYS A 242 -2.31 -19.57 -1.49
C LYS A 242 -3.31 -19.24 -0.41
N LYS A 243 -3.31 -20.04 0.64
CA LYS A 243 -4.09 -19.81 1.85
C LYS A 243 -3.21 -19.19 2.94
N PHE A 244 -3.73 -18.15 3.56
CA PHE A 244 -3.21 -17.54 4.79
C PHE A 244 -4.30 -17.60 5.86
N SER A 245 -3.92 -17.88 7.10
CA SER A 245 -4.88 -18.02 8.19
C SER A 245 -4.47 -17.18 9.39
N TYR A 246 -5.46 -16.59 10.05
CA TYR A 246 -5.33 -15.92 11.33
C TYR A 246 -6.32 -16.55 12.32
N GLY A 247 -5.88 -16.69 13.56
CA GLY A 247 -6.71 -17.29 14.61
C GLY A 247 -7.85 -16.38 15.05
N HIS A 248 -8.22 -16.51 16.31
CA HIS A 248 -9.35 -15.81 16.91
C HIS A 248 -9.14 -14.29 16.95
N VAL A 249 -10.11 -13.54 16.46
CA VAL A 249 -10.19 -12.07 16.55
C VAL A 249 -11.31 -11.73 17.53
N GLN A 250 -11.00 -11.09 18.64
CA GLN A 250 -11.99 -10.78 19.67
C GLN A 250 -11.93 -9.33 20.14
N GLU A 251 -10.85 -8.91 20.76
CA GLU A 251 -10.79 -7.62 21.46
C GLU A 251 -10.22 -6.48 20.63
N HIS A 252 -9.55 -6.76 19.52
CA HIS A 252 -8.88 -5.77 18.72
C HIS A 252 -9.41 -5.74 17.28
N LYS A 253 -9.26 -4.61 16.63
CA LYS A 253 -9.49 -4.52 15.18
C LYS A 253 -8.30 -5.13 14.44
N LEU A 254 -8.59 -5.99 13.47
CA LEU A 254 -7.62 -6.63 12.60
C LEU A 254 -7.72 -6.07 11.18
N ASP A 255 -6.61 -5.58 10.64
CA ASP A 255 -6.48 -5.35 9.19
C ASP A 255 -5.91 -6.60 8.51
N VAL A 256 -6.59 -7.05 7.48
CA VAL A 256 -6.14 -8.09 6.54
C VAL A 256 -5.72 -7.39 5.26
N VAL A 257 -4.43 -7.22 5.08
CA VAL A 257 -3.86 -6.46 3.96
C VAL A 257 -3.50 -7.40 2.83
N ILE A 258 -4.05 -7.13 1.65
CA ILE A 258 -3.71 -7.84 0.42
C ILE A 258 -2.69 -7.00 -0.35
N HIS A 259 -1.47 -7.50 -0.48
CA HIS A 259 -0.36 -6.75 -1.06
C HIS A 259 -0.65 -6.31 -2.50
N GLY A 260 -0.66 -5.01 -2.70
CA GLY A 260 -0.95 -4.37 -3.99
C GLY A 260 -2.40 -3.97 -4.22
N LEU A 261 -3.37 -4.49 -3.45
CA LEU A 261 -4.79 -4.22 -3.69
C LEU A 261 -5.44 -3.28 -2.67
N GLY A 262 -5.22 -3.53 -1.37
CA GLY A 262 -5.90 -2.81 -0.28
C GLY A 262 -6.08 -3.71 0.94
N TRP A 263 -7.11 -3.45 1.77
CA TRP A 263 -7.29 -4.21 3.00
C TRP A 263 -8.76 -4.34 3.43
N PHE A 264 -9.01 -5.37 4.24
CA PHE A 264 -10.22 -5.51 5.04
C PHE A 264 -9.90 -5.13 6.49
N CYS A 265 -10.76 -4.36 7.14
CA CYS A 265 -10.71 -4.08 8.57
C CYS A 265 -11.83 -4.86 9.27
N ILE A 266 -11.48 -5.79 10.14
CA ILE A 266 -12.39 -6.69 10.85
C ILE A 266 -12.48 -6.25 12.31
N ARG A 267 -13.70 -6.11 12.82
CA ARG A 267 -13.99 -5.82 14.24
C ARG A 267 -15.11 -6.72 14.73
N GLY A 268 -14.92 -7.36 15.86
CA GLY A 268 -15.88 -8.24 16.50
C GLY A 268 -15.33 -9.65 16.69
N ASP A 269 -16.16 -10.56 17.15
CA ASP A 269 -15.75 -11.93 17.47
C ASP A 269 -15.80 -12.83 16.23
N VAL A 270 -14.63 -13.32 15.81
CA VAL A 270 -14.44 -14.25 14.69
C VAL A 270 -13.52 -15.37 15.12
N ALA A 271 -13.97 -16.62 15.04
CA ALA A 271 -13.15 -17.75 15.48
C ALA A 271 -11.89 -17.97 14.63
N SER A 272 -11.99 -17.73 13.33
CA SER A 272 -10.82 -17.73 12.42
C SER A 272 -11.09 -16.94 11.15
N VAL A 273 -10.01 -16.43 10.56
CA VAL A 273 -10.00 -15.69 9.31
C VAL A 273 -9.10 -16.43 8.33
N ASP A 274 -9.66 -16.93 7.23
CA ASP A 274 -8.91 -17.56 6.16
C ASP A 274 -8.94 -16.66 4.91
N VAL A 275 -7.78 -16.47 4.29
CA VAL A 275 -7.63 -15.63 3.10
C VAL A 275 -6.97 -16.45 2.01
N TYR A 276 -7.58 -16.48 0.85
CA TYR A 276 -7.01 -17.10 -0.35
C TYR A 276 -6.70 -16.00 -1.35
N VAL A 277 -5.48 -15.99 -1.87
CA VAL A 277 -5.01 -15.04 -2.89
C VAL A 277 -4.26 -15.80 -3.98
N ALA A 278 -4.16 -15.20 -5.17
CA ALA A 278 -3.37 -15.79 -6.25
C ALA A 278 -1.95 -16.16 -5.79
N GLN A 279 -1.35 -17.18 -6.37
CA GLN A 279 -0.08 -17.79 -5.93
C GLN A 279 1.06 -16.79 -5.72
N GLN A 280 1.10 -15.74 -6.50
CA GLN A 280 2.12 -14.68 -6.43
C GLN A 280 1.83 -13.66 -5.34
N GLY A 281 0.59 -13.62 -4.83
CA GLY A 281 0.16 -12.65 -3.83
C GLY A 281 0.68 -12.95 -2.43
N ASN A 282 0.62 -11.94 -1.58
CA ASN A 282 0.94 -12.05 -0.16
C ASN A 282 -0.10 -11.31 0.69
N VAL A 283 -0.22 -11.72 1.95
CA VAL A 283 -1.17 -11.18 2.93
C VAL A 283 -0.44 -10.83 4.22
N THR A 284 -0.76 -9.68 4.79
CA THR A 284 -0.30 -9.31 6.13
C THR A 284 -1.49 -9.10 7.05
N PHE A 285 -1.45 -9.75 8.20
CA PHE A 285 -2.36 -9.49 9.31
C PHE A 285 -1.71 -8.51 10.26
N ARG A 286 -2.41 -7.41 10.59
CA ARG A 286 -1.86 -6.36 11.44
C ARG A 286 -2.93 -5.70 12.30
N LYS A 287 -2.51 -5.01 13.37
CA LYS A 287 -3.40 -4.12 14.12
C LYS A 287 -3.94 -3.03 13.19
N ALA A 288 -5.23 -2.77 13.24
CA ALA A 288 -5.90 -1.88 12.33
C ALA A 288 -5.31 -0.46 12.32
N MET A 289 -5.34 0.13 11.13
CA MET A 289 -4.97 1.53 10.91
C MET A 289 -6.11 2.49 11.28
N ILE A 290 -7.38 2.07 11.05
CA ILE A 290 -8.58 2.91 11.21
C ILE A 290 -9.46 2.46 12.36
#